data_da0ffe78b5b0e1c957743e9ae6e63b99
#
_entry.id   da0ffe78b5b0e1c957743e9ae6e63b99
#
_cell.length_a   1.000
_cell.length_b   1.000
_cell.length_c   1.000
_cell.angle_alpha   90.00
_cell.angle_beta   90.00
_cell.angle_gamma   90.00
#
_symmetry.space_group_name_H-M   'P 1'
#
loop_
_entity.id
_entity.type
_entity.pdbx_description
1 polymer ?
#
loop_
_entity_poly.entity_id
_entity_poly.type
_entity_poly.pdbx_seq_one_letter_code
_entity_poly.pdbx_strand_id
1 'polypeptide(L)'
;MASSRLHVVALSRWLADEVKRSPILGRFPLTVIPNGLDLQEFAPRCRDSARELLGIPRNAKVLLFVSEELGNRRKGFALLLEALARCAGKIPDLLLLSLGQNKPAVHVDIPWVHVGSVNNDRFLSMVYSAADLFAICSLQDNLPNTVLEAMACGLPVVGHAVGGIPDMVRNGVNGLTVAATDDGALAAAIVDLFNDSARCAQMGANGRRIAVEEYSVERQAQRYSELYATLVSK
;
A
#
# COMPACT_ATOMS: atom_id res chain seq x y z
N MET A 1 13.84 26.22 -33.60
CA MET A 1 13.49 25.78 -32.24
C MET A 1 14.20 24.48 -31.99
N ALA A 2 15.09 24.40 -31.01
CA ALA A 2 15.77 23.14 -30.67
C ALA A 2 14.69 22.11 -30.29
N SER A 3 14.66 21.00 -31.00
CA SER A 3 13.82 19.83 -30.67
C SER A 3 14.24 19.40 -29.25
N SER A 4 13.44 19.74 -28.24
CA SER A 4 13.71 19.31 -26.88
C SER A 4 13.56 17.77 -26.84
N ARG A 5 14.70 17.07 -26.75
CA ARG A 5 14.77 15.61 -26.63
C ARG A 5 14.36 15.23 -25.20
N LEU A 6 13.08 15.37 -24.87
CA LEU A 6 12.51 14.99 -23.58
C LEU A 6 11.67 13.71 -23.76
N HIS A 7 11.88 12.75 -22.88
CA HIS A 7 11.04 11.58 -22.72
C HIS A 7 10.54 11.57 -21.26
N VAL A 8 9.23 11.44 -21.06
CA VAL A 8 8.61 11.44 -19.73
C VAL A 8 8.47 10.01 -19.23
N VAL A 9 8.79 9.77 -17.97
CA VAL A 9 8.51 8.50 -17.30
C VAL A 9 7.51 8.76 -16.18
N ALA A 10 6.38 8.04 -16.19
CA ALA A 10 5.37 8.08 -15.15
C ALA A 10 5.44 6.78 -14.31
N LEU A 11 5.18 6.88 -13.00
CA LEU A 11 5.25 5.72 -12.11
C LEU A 11 3.97 4.87 -12.15
N SER A 12 2.83 5.43 -12.61
CA SER A 12 1.53 4.77 -12.68
C SER A 12 0.80 5.13 -13.96
N ARG A 13 -0.21 4.35 -14.32
CA ARG A 13 -1.11 4.67 -15.44
C ARG A 13 -1.91 5.94 -15.15
N TRP A 14 -2.35 6.11 -13.90
CA TRP A 14 -3.02 7.34 -13.50
C TRP A 14 -2.14 8.57 -13.75
N LEU A 15 -0.87 8.56 -13.34
CA LEU A 15 0.05 9.68 -13.61
C LEU A 15 0.32 9.85 -15.10
N ALA A 16 0.40 8.75 -15.85
CA ALA A 16 0.56 8.80 -17.30
C ALA A 16 -0.63 9.52 -17.97
N ASP A 17 -1.84 9.30 -17.50
CA ASP A 17 -3.03 9.97 -18.02
C ASP A 17 -3.07 11.46 -17.62
N GLU A 18 -2.60 11.82 -16.43
CA GLU A 18 -2.40 13.22 -16.04
C GLU A 18 -1.34 13.92 -16.93
N VAL A 19 -0.24 13.23 -17.25
CA VAL A 19 0.79 13.74 -18.17
C VAL A 19 0.20 14.00 -19.56
N LYS A 20 -0.61 13.07 -20.11
CA LYS A 20 -1.25 13.24 -21.43
C LYS A 20 -2.20 14.44 -21.48
N ARG A 21 -2.88 14.76 -20.37
CA ARG A 21 -3.75 15.94 -20.24
C ARG A 21 -2.99 17.25 -20.08
N SER A 22 -1.71 17.19 -19.74
CA SER A 22 -0.89 18.38 -19.55
C SER A 22 -0.62 19.08 -20.89
N PRO A 23 -0.93 20.37 -21.05
CA PRO A 23 -0.62 21.12 -22.26
C PRO A 23 0.90 21.25 -22.51
N ILE A 24 1.71 21.05 -21.48
CA ILE A 24 3.18 21.14 -21.58
C ILE A 24 3.79 19.76 -21.82
N LEU A 25 3.42 18.76 -21.02
CA LEU A 25 4.04 17.44 -21.03
C LEU A 25 3.40 16.46 -22.00
N GLY A 26 2.10 16.61 -22.32
CA GLY A 26 1.35 15.68 -23.16
C GLY A 26 1.85 15.56 -24.61
N ARG A 27 2.71 16.48 -25.06
CA ARG A 27 3.37 16.45 -26.38
C ARG A 27 4.61 15.57 -26.46
N PHE A 28 5.13 15.11 -25.33
CA PHE A 28 6.36 14.31 -25.27
C PHE A 28 6.06 12.81 -25.22
N PRO A 29 6.96 11.97 -25.74
CA PRO A 29 6.87 10.52 -25.57
C PRO A 29 6.82 10.17 -24.07
N LEU A 30 5.99 9.16 -23.73
CA LEU A 30 5.74 8.76 -22.37
C LEU A 30 5.85 7.25 -22.22
N THR A 31 6.51 6.82 -21.15
CA THR A 31 6.59 5.40 -20.74
C THR A 31 6.19 5.28 -19.28
N VAL A 32 5.47 4.21 -18.92
CA VAL A 32 5.15 3.90 -17.52
C VAL A 32 6.18 2.92 -16.99
N ILE A 33 6.93 3.35 -15.96
CA ILE A 33 7.89 2.50 -15.23
C ILE A 33 7.62 2.69 -13.74
N PRO A 34 6.95 1.74 -13.07
CA PRO A 34 6.68 1.83 -11.64
C PRO A 34 7.96 1.70 -10.81
N ASN A 35 7.89 2.14 -9.56
CA ASN A 35 8.94 1.92 -8.58
C ASN A 35 9.17 0.42 -8.37
N GLY A 36 10.44 0.05 -8.19
CA GLY A 36 10.83 -1.26 -7.70
C GLY A 36 11.06 -1.25 -6.20
N LEU A 37 10.87 -2.41 -5.57
CA LEU A 37 11.13 -2.65 -4.16
C LEU A 37 12.17 -3.76 -4.00
N ASP A 38 13.04 -3.64 -2.99
CA ASP A 38 13.92 -4.73 -2.59
C ASP A 38 13.12 -5.85 -1.93
N LEU A 39 12.95 -6.94 -2.66
CA LEU A 39 12.14 -8.08 -2.23
C LEU A 39 12.89 -9.08 -1.32
N GLN A 40 14.16 -8.83 -1.02
CA GLN A 40 14.92 -9.55 0.00
C GLN A 40 14.71 -8.90 1.37
N GLU A 41 14.70 -7.57 1.42
CA GLU A 41 14.39 -6.83 2.63
C GLU A 41 12.89 -6.89 2.94
N PHE A 42 12.00 -6.67 1.95
CA PHE A 42 10.55 -6.79 2.10
C PHE A 42 10.06 -8.18 1.67
N ALA A 43 9.92 -9.06 2.64
CA ALA A 43 9.44 -10.43 2.44
C ALA A 43 8.63 -10.90 3.67
N PRO A 44 7.76 -11.91 3.52
CA PRO A 44 7.07 -12.50 4.66
C PRO A 44 8.06 -13.00 5.71
N ARG A 45 7.86 -12.60 6.96
CA ARG A 45 8.65 -13.03 8.13
C ARG A 45 7.79 -13.92 9.04
N CYS A 46 8.42 -14.54 10.04
CA CYS A 46 7.69 -15.32 11.03
C CYS A 46 6.72 -14.41 11.81
N ARG A 47 5.42 -14.62 11.60
CA ARG A 47 4.34 -13.82 12.19
C ARG A 47 4.35 -13.87 13.71
N ASP A 48 4.57 -15.05 14.30
CA ASP A 48 4.56 -15.20 15.75
C ASP A 48 5.70 -14.40 16.39
N SER A 49 6.90 -14.47 15.81
CA SER A 49 8.05 -13.68 16.27
C SER A 49 7.84 -12.17 16.10
N ALA A 50 7.20 -11.77 14.99
CA ALA A 50 6.86 -10.37 14.74
C ALA A 50 5.85 -9.85 15.77
N ARG A 51 4.83 -10.63 16.11
CA ARG A 51 3.83 -10.27 17.12
C ARG A 51 4.42 -10.24 18.53
N GLU A 52 5.26 -11.21 18.88
CA GLU A 52 5.95 -11.24 20.16
C GLU A 52 6.83 -9.98 20.35
N LEU A 53 7.59 -9.60 19.31
CA LEU A 53 8.43 -8.39 19.31
C LEU A 53 7.62 -7.11 19.54
N LEU A 54 6.40 -7.04 18.99
CA LEU A 54 5.53 -5.87 19.07
C LEU A 54 4.53 -5.92 20.24
N GLY A 55 4.56 -6.98 21.08
CA GLY A 55 3.61 -7.16 22.17
C GLY A 55 2.16 -7.38 21.71
N ILE A 56 1.97 -7.95 20.52
CA ILE A 56 0.65 -8.20 19.92
C ILE A 56 0.19 -9.63 20.29
N PRO A 57 -1.03 -9.82 20.81
CA PRO A 57 -1.60 -11.13 21.08
C PRO A 57 -1.64 -12.01 19.81
N ARG A 58 -1.34 -13.30 19.94
CA ARG A 58 -1.30 -14.23 18.80
C ARG A 58 -2.64 -14.37 18.08
N ASN A 59 -3.76 -14.29 18.83
CA ASN A 59 -5.12 -14.39 18.31
C ASN A 59 -5.68 -13.07 17.77
N ALA A 60 -5.00 -11.93 17.96
CA ALA A 60 -5.48 -10.64 17.50
C ALA A 60 -5.65 -10.61 15.98
N LYS A 61 -6.72 -9.95 15.54
CA LYS A 61 -6.95 -9.57 14.13
C LYS A 61 -6.37 -8.19 13.89
N VAL A 62 -5.23 -8.13 13.22
CA VAL A 62 -4.38 -6.94 13.15
C VAL A 62 -4.58 -6.21 11.83
N LEU A 63 -5.14 -5.00 11.89
CA LEU A 63 -5.20 -4.06 10.77
C LEU A 63 -4.02 -3.09 10.88
N LEU A 64 -3.18 -3.06 9.85
CA LEU A 64 -2.01 -2.18 9.77
C LEU A 64 -2.32 -0.92 8.97
N PHE A 65 -1.89 0.23 9.48
CA PHE A 65 -1.81 1.50 8.75
C PHE A 65 -0.39 2.07 8.84
N VAL A 66 0.16 2.48 7.71
CA VAL A 66 1.52 3.05 7.61
C VAL A 66 1.48 4.39 6.90
N SER A 67 2.07 5.40 7.52
CA SER A 67 2.25 6.73 6.95
C SER A 67 3.50 7.36 7.55
N GLU A 68 4.17 8.24 6.82
CA GLU A 68 5.28 9.03 7.38
C GLU A 68 4.81 9.83 8.59
N GLU A 69 3.64 10.47 8.48
CA GLU A 69 2.99 11.25 9.52
C GLU A 69 1.50 10.89 9.60
N LEU A 70 1.05 10.42 10.77
CA LEU A 70 -0.35 9.99 10.96
C LEU A 70 -1.34 11.16 10.85
N GLY A 71 -0.91 12.39 11.19
CA GLY A 71 -1.72 13.61 11.06
C GLY A 71 -1.90 14.11 9.63
N ASN A 72 -1.22 13.52 8.64
CA ASN A 72 -1.32 13.94 7.24
C ASN A 72 -2.70 13.61 6.68
N ARG A 73 -3.55 14.64 6.49
CA ARG A 73 -4.92 14.51 5.99
C ARG A 73 -5.00 13.76 4.65
N ARG A 74 -4.00 13.94 3.75
CA ARG A 74 -3.97 13.27 2.46
C ARG A 74 -3.85 11.75 2.59
N LYS A 75 -3.24 11.25 3.67
CA LYS A 75 -3.09 9.80 3.93
C LYS A 75 -4.32 9.16 4.54
N GLY A 76 -5.30 9.95 5.03
CA GLY A 76 -6.63 9.49 5.37
C GLY A 76 -6.73 8.67 6.66
N PHE A 77 -5.83 8.87 7.63
CA PHE A 77 -5.91 8.14 8.91
C PHE A 77 -7.23 8.40 9.64
N ALA A 78 -7.75 9.63 9.59
CA ALA A 78 -9.06 9.96 10.18
C ALA A 78 -10.19 9.15 9.53
N LEU A 79 -10.19 8.98 8.21
CA LEU A 79 -11.18 8.16 7.49
C LEU A 79 -11.10 6.68 7.89
N LEU A 80 -9.88 6.18 8.14
CA LEU A 80 -9.72 4.83 8.69
C LEU A 80 -10.36 4.71 10.07
N LEU A 81 -10.15 5.69 10.96
CA LEU A 81 -10.75 5.67 12.29
C LEU A 81 -12.29 5.70 12.24
N GLU A 82 -12.88 6.46 11.33
CA GLU A 82 -14.32 6.48 11.08
C GLU A 82 -14.84 5.12 10.59
N ALA A 83 -14.11 4.47 9.67
CA ALA A 83 -14.43 3.12 9.22
C ALA A 83 -14.30 2.09 10.35
N LEU A 84 -13.26 2.19 11.19
CA LEU A 84 -13.05 1.29 12.34
C LEU A 84 -14.15 1.43 13.39
N ALA A 85 -14.64 2.63 13.64
CA ALA A 85 -15.78 2.84 14.54
C ALA A 85 -17.03 2.08 14.06
N ARG A 86 -17.23 1.96 12.73
CA ARG A 86 -18.32 1.17 12.13
C ARG A 86 -18.07 -0.35 12.18
N CYS A 87 -16.83 -0.78 12.43
CA CYS A 87 -16.46 -2.19 12.63
C CYS A 87 -16.68 -2.66 14.06
N ALA A 88 -16.95 -1.77 15.00
CA ALA A 88 -17.11 -2.09 16.42
C ALA A 88 -18.09 -3.27 16.65
N GLY A 89 -17.66 -4.27 17.43
CA GLY A 89 -18.42 -5.48 17.73
C GLY A 89 -18.58 -6.49 16.57
N LYS A 90 -18.10 -6.17 15.35
CA LYS A 90 -18.23 -7.07 14.18
C LYS A 90 -16.99 -7.93 13.95
N ILE A 91 -15.84 -7.53 14.49
CA ILE A 91 -14.57 -8.24 14.36
C ILE A 91 -14.04 -8.51 15.76
N PRO A 92 -14.13 -9.76 16.26
CA PRO A 92 -13.53 -10.13 17.54
C PRO A 92 -12.01 -9.90 17.53
N ASP A 93 -11.45 -9.47 18.65
CA ASP A 93 -10.00 -9.27 18.86
C ASP A 93 -9.33 -8.33 17.82
N LEU A 94 -10.10 -7.38 17.25
CA LEU A 94 -9.55 -6.40 16.32
C LEU A 94 -8.56 -5.48 17.04
N LEU A 95 -7.38 -5.30 16.43
CA LEU A 95 -6.30 -4.44 16.90
C LEU A 95 -5.83 -3.55 15.75
N LEU A 96 -5.70 -2.26 16.01
CA LEU A 96 -5.05 -1.32 15.11
C LEU A 96 -3.54 -1.31 15.39
N LEU A 97 -2.74 -1.63 14.37
CA LEU A 97 -1.30 -1.44 14.37
C LEU A 97 -1.01 -0.22 13.49
N SER A 98 -0.29 0.77 14.01
CA SER A 98 0.08 1.92 13.20
C SER A 98 1.57 2.25 13.29
N LEU A 99 2.09 2.76 12.18
CA LEU A 99 3.47 3.19 12.04
C LEU A 99 3.51 4.58 11.40
N GLY A 100 4.36 5.46 11.95
CA GLY A 100 4.54 6.84 11.50
C GLY A 100 4.82 7.80 12.64
N GLN A 101 5.11 9.05 12.30
CA GLN A 101 5.31 10.11 13.30
C GLN A 101 3.97 10.66 13.79
N ASN A 102 4.02 11.40 14.89
CA ASN A 102 2.91 12.22 15.40
C ASN A 102 1.62 11.44 15.63
N LYS A 103 1.68 10.43 16.56
CA LYS A 103 0.46 9.74 17.02
C LYS A 103 -0.58 10.76 17.47
N PRO A 104 -1.75 10.85 16.81
CA PRO A 104 -2.76 11.82 17.21
C PRO A 104 -3.38 11.47 18.55
N ALA A 105 -3.70 12.49 19.36
CA ALA A 105 -4.37 12.35 20.64
C ALA A 105 -5.88 12.16 20.42
N VAL A 106 -6.28 11.04 19.82
CA VAL A 106 -7.68 10.69 19.59
C VAL A 106 -8.02 9.41 20.35
N HIS A 107 -9.27 9.31 20.80
CA HIS A 107 -9.79 8.08 21.39
C HIS A 107 -10.17 7.08 20.28
N VAL A 108 -9.82 5.82 20.48
CA VAL A 108 -10.16 4.71 19.60
C VAL A 108 -10.65 3.56 20.45
N ASP A 109 -11.85 3.06 20.16
CA ASP A 109 -12.53 2.02 20.97
C ASP A 109 -11.97 0.60 20.79
N ILE A 110 -10.84 0.45 20.10
CA ILE A 110 -10.14 -0.83 19.90
C ILE A 110 -8.69 -0.72 20.40
N PRO A 111 -8.05 -1.83 20.79
CA PRO A 111 -6.63 -1.84 21.12
C PRO A 111 -5.79 -1.24 19.99
N TRP A 112 -4.87 -0.34 20.34
CA TRP A 112 -4.04 0.39 19.39
C TRP A 112 -2.56 0.34 19.79
N VAL A 113 -1.78 -0.41 19.02
CA VAL A 113 -0.32 -0.44 19.10
C VAL A 113 0.24 0.55 18.09
N HIS A 114 1.06 1.49 18.56
CA HIS A 114 1.73 2.47 17.73
C HIS A 114 3.24 2.31 17.84
N VAL A 115 3.90 2.01 16.72
CA VAL A 115 5.33 1.69 16.68
C VAL A 115 6.21 2.95 16.56
N GLY A 116 5.64 4.08 16.14
CA GLY A 116 6.41 5.28 15.83
C GLY A 116 7.06 5.23 14.45
N SER A 117 8.14 5.99 14.25
CA SER A 117 8.90 6.03 13.00
C SER A 117 9.97 4.95 12.97
N VAL A 118 10.08 4.26 11.85
CA VAL A 118 11.05 3.18 11.63
C VAL A 118 11.82 3.44 10.34
N ASN A 119 13.16 3.40 10.44
CA ASN A 119 14.08 3.59 9.30
C ASN A 119 14.88 2.35 8.94
N ASN A 120 14.40 1.16 9.33
CA ASN A 120 15.03 -0.11 9.04
C ASN A 120 14.06 -1.03 8.29
N ASP A 121 14.38 -1.38 7.05
CA ASP A 121 13.50 -2.12 6.15
C ASP A 121 13.18 -3.52 6.67
N ARG A 122 14.15 -4.20 7.31
CA ARG A 122 13.90 -5.51 7.94
C ARG A 122 12.91 -5.42 9.10
N PHE A 123 13.04 -4.37 9.91
CA PHE A 123 12.08 -4.16 11.00
C PHE A 123 10.71 -3.75 10.45
N LEU A 124 10.66 -2.92 9.39
CA LEU A 124 9.42 -2.65 8.65
C LEU A 124 8.78 -3.94 8.13
N SER A 125 9.56 -4.83 7.53
CA SER A 125 9.09 -6.14 7.07
C SER A 125 8.50 -7.00 8.20
N MET A 126 9.06 -6.91 9.42
CA MET A 126 8.48 -7.54 10.62
C MET A 126 7.14 -6.91 11.00
N VAL A 127 7.04 -5.56 10.98
CA VAL A 127 5.78 -4.86 11.28
C VAL A 127 4.68 -5.27 10.29
N TYR A 128 4.97 -5.31 8.99
CA TYR A 128 4.04 -5.80 7.97
C TYR A 128 3.64 -7.27 8.26
N SER A 129 4.61 -8.14 8.58
CA SER A 129 4.35 -9.56 8.81
C SER A 129 3.56 -9.85 10.10
N ALA A 130 3.49 -8.92 11.06
CA ALA A 130 2.68 -9.03 12.27
C ALA A 130 1.18 -8.83 11.97
N ALA A 131 0.85 -8.16 10.87
CA ALA A 131 -0.52 -7.81 10.49
C ALA A 131 -1.24 -8.93 9.72
N ASP A 132 -2.56 -8.76 9.56
CA ASP A 132 -3.43 -9.62 8.76
C ASP A 132 -3.92 -8.89 7.51
N LEU A 133 -4.06 -7.56 7.61
CA LEU A 133 -4.63 -6.72 6.57
C LEU A 133 -3.94 -5.35 6.60
N PHE A 134 -3.61 -4.81 5.44
CA PHE A 134 -3.07 -3.47 5.29
C PHE A 134 -4.13 -2.50 4.78
N ALA A 135 -4.32 -1.35 5.47
CA ALA A 135 -5.26 -0.31 5.07
C ALA A 135 -4.54 0.86 4.39
N ILE A 136 -5.02 1.26 3.21
CA ILE A 136 -4.58 2.46 2.48
C ILE A 136 -5.78 3.39 2.24
N CYS A 137 -5.83 4.49 2.98
CA CYS A 137 -6.96 5.42 2.98
C CYS A 137 -6.62 6.76 2.33
N SER A 138 -5.56 6.81 1.53
CA SER A 138 -5.14 8.05 0.87
C SER A 138 -6.26 8.66 0.04
N LEU A 139 -6.37 9.99 0.08
CA LEU A 139 -7.27 10.78 -0.77
C LEU A 139 -6.66 11.02 -2.16
N GLN A 140 -5.34 10.99 -2.24
CA GLN A 140 -4.58 11.08 -3.47
C GLN A 140 -3.20 10.45 -3.27
N ASP A 141 -2.83 9.52 -4.11
CA ASP A 141 -1.49 8.94 -4.14
C ASP A 141 -1.13 8.45 -5.54
N ASN A 142 0.12 8.58 -5.92
CA ASN A 142 0.55 8.16 -7.26
C ASN A 142 0.84 6.64 -7.29
N LEU A 143 1.85 6.22 -6.53
CA LEU A 143 2.27 4.82 -6.39
C LEU A 143 2.83 4.64 -4.97
N PRO A 144 1.98 4.45 -3.95
CA PRO A 144 2.43 4.41 -2.56
C PRO A 144 3.31 3.18 -2.30
N ASN A 145 4.57 3.41 -1.92
CA ASN A 145 5.51 2.33 -1.59
C ASN A 145 4.98 1.44 -0.47
N THR A 146 4.23 2.00 0.48
CA THR A 146 3.61 1.23 1.57
C THR A 146 2.67 0.12 1.08
N VAL A 147 2.01 0.29 -0.08
CA VAL A 147 1.24 -0.77 -0.74
C VAL A 147 2.16 -1.83 -1.33
N LEU A 148 3.27 -1.44 -1.98
CA LEU A 148 4.26 -2.40 -2.50
C LEU A 148 4.89 -3.20 -1.36
N GLU A 149 5.22 -2.56 -0.25
CA GLU A 149 5.78 -3.17 0.95
C GLU A 149 4.81 -4.19 1.56
N ALA A 150 3.53 -3.83 1.70
CA ALA A 150 2.48 -4.73 2.16
C ALA A 150 2.32 -5.94 1.24
N MET A 151 2.21 -5.72 -0.07
CA MET A 151 2.14 -6.79 -1.07
C MET A 151 3.38 -7.69 -1.02
N ALA A 152 4.57 -7.11 -0.91
CA ALA A 152 5.84 -7.83 -0.82
C ALA A 152 5.91 -8.69 0.45
N CYS A 153 5.33 -8.26 1.55
CA CYS A 153 5.23 -9.02 2.79
C CYS A 153 4.04 -10.01 2.81
N GLY A 154 3.29 -10.12 1.71
CA GLY A 154 2.18 -11.07 1.59
C GLY A 154 0.90 -10.63 2.29
N LEU A 155 0.71 -9.33 2.53
CA LEU A 155 -0.53 -8.80 3.09
C LEU A 155 -1.54 -8.46 1.98
N PRO A 156 -2.80 -8.82 2.15
CA PRO A 156 -3.88 -8.25 1.36
C PRO A 156 -4.09 -6.78 1.70
N VAL A 157 -4.56 -6.01 0.73
CA VAL A 157 -4.72 -4.56 0.86
C VAL A 157 -6.21 -4.19 0.81
N VAL A 158 -6.66 -3.33 1.72
CA VAL A 158 -7.99 -2.70 1.66
C VAL A 158 -7.84 -1.19 1.62
N GLY A 159 -8.61 -0.51 0.78
CA GLY A 159 -8.51 0.95 0.77
C GLY A 159 -9.23 1.66 -0.37
N HIS A 160 -8.90 2.92 -0.58
CA HIS A 160 -9.54 3.77 -1.57
C HIS A 160 -8.98 3.57 -2.98
N ALA A 161 -9.86 3.51 -3.97
CA ALA A 161 -9.52 3.43 -5.39
C ALA A 161 -9.14 4.81 -5.95
N VAL A 162 -8.03 5.40 -5.49
CA VAL A 162 -7.56 6.73 -5.90
C VAL A 162 -6.17 6.68 -6.51
N GLY A 163 -5.91 7.61 -7.44
CA GLY A 163 -4.59 7.74 -8.07
C GLY A 163 -4.13 6.45 -8.73
N GLY A 164 -2.89 6.05 -8.46
CA GLY A 164 -2.31 4.81 -8.97
C GLY A 164 -2.52 3.59 -8.07
N ILE A 165 -3.29 3.70 -6.96
CA ILE A 165 -3.59 2.54 -6.10
C ILE A 165 -4.23 1.38 -6.88
N PRO A 166 -5.21 1.61 -7.80
CA PRO A 166 -5.80 0.54 -8.61
C PRO A 166 -4.82 -0.15 -9.58
N ASP A 167 -3.68 0.47 -9.90
CA ASP A 167 -2.64 -0.19 -10.70
C ASP A 167 -1.96 -1.32 -9.93
N MET A 168 -1.87 -1.19 -8.60
CA MET A 168 -1.25 -2.16 -7.70
C MET A 168 -2.26 -3.10 -7.05
N VAL A 169 -3.35 -2.54 -6.53
CA VAL A 169 -4.41 -3.28 -5.83
C VAL A 169 -5.51 -3.64 -6.83
N ARG A 170 -5.45 -4.86 -7.34
CA ARG A 170 -6.45 -5.42 -8.26
C ARG A 170 -7.61 -5.94 -7.45
N ASN A 171 -8.73 -5.23 -7.51
CA ASN A 171 -9.91 -5.53 -6.70
C ASN A 171 -10.37 -6.98 -6.85
N GLY A 172 -10.54 -7.66 -5.72
CA GLY A 172 -10.89 -9.09 -5.66
C GLY A 172 -9.73 -10.06 -5.90
N VAL A 173 -8.53 -9.59 -6.29
CA VAL A 173 -7.35 -10.44 -6.57
C VAL A 173 -6.33 -10.40 -5.44
N ASN A 174 -5.83 -9.24 -5.08
CA ASN A 174 -4.84 -9.05 -4.01
C ASN A 174 -5.30 -8.04 -2.95
N GLY A 175 -6.57 -7.67 -2.98
CA GLY A 175 -7.18 -6.75 -2.03
C GLY A 175 -8.57 -6.32 -2.46
N LEU A 176 -9.16 -5.40 -1.69
CA LEU A 176 -10.42 -4.75 -1.99
C LEU A 176 -10.25 -3.24 -2.04
N THR A 177 -10.77 -2.61 -3.08
CA THR A 177 -10.78 -1.16 -3.21
C THR A 177 -12.22 -0.63 -3.28
N VAL A 178 -12.45 0.49 -2.58
CA VAL A 178 -13.74 1.17 -2.52
C VAL A 178 -13.62 2.61 -3.01
N ALA A 179 -14.74 3.27 -3.27
CA ALA A 179 -14.73 4.68 -3.66
C ALA A 179 -14.08 5.55 -2.57
N ALA A 180 -13.41 6.62 -2.96
CA ALA A 180 -12.81 7.55 -2.02
C ALA A 180 -13.87 8.13 -1.08
N THR A 181 -13.52 8.30 0.20
CA THR A 181 -14.40 8.85 1.24
C THR A 181 -15.67 8.04 1.57
N ASP A 182 -15.78 6.81 1.07
CA ASP A 182 -16.86 5.89 1.47
C ASP A 182 -16.38 5.01 2.63
N ASP A 183 -16.43 5.58 3.84
CA ASP A 183 -16.05 4.89 5.08
C ASP A 183 -17.01 3.73 5.43
N GLY A 184 -18.24 3.77 4.95
CA GLY A 184 -19.17 2.64 5.07
C GLY A 184 -18.76 1.45 4.24
N ALA A 185 -18.42 1.66 2.97
CA ALA A 185 -17.89 0.61 2.10
C ALA A 185 -16.50 0.11 2.56
N LEU A 186 -15.66 1.02 3.06
CA LEU A 186 -14.36 0.64 3.63
C LEU A 186 -14.53 -0.27 4.86
N ALA A 187 -15.42 0.09 5.78
CA ALA A 187 -15.74 -0.73 6.94
C ALA A 187 -16.29 -2.11 6.54
N ALA A 188 -17.20 -2.16 5.57
CA ALA A 188 -17.75 -3.41 5.06
C ALA A 188 -16.67 -4.31 4.46
N ALA A 189 -15.75 -3.74 3.67
CA ALA A 189 -14.63 -4.48 3.07
C ALA A 189 -13.65 -5.02 4.14
N ILE A 190 -13.36 -4.23 5.20
CA ILE A 190 -12.54 -4.67 6.33
C ILE A 190 -13.20 -5.87 7.04
N VAL A 191 -14.50 -5.77 7.34
CA VAL A 191 -15.27 -6.85 8.01
C VAL A 191 -15.31 -8.11 7.13
N ASP A 192 -15.55 -7.95 5.83
CA ASP A 192 -15.60 -9.05 4.86
C ASP A 192 -14.28 -9.86 4.86
N LEU A 193 -13.15 -9.15 4.74
CA LEU A 193 -11.82 -9.79 4.72
C LEU A 193 -11.47 -10.45 6.06
N PHE A 194 -11.77 -9.84 7.20
CA PHE A 194 -11.49 -10.47 8.50
C PHE A 194 -12.38 -11.66 8.81
N ASN A 195 -13.53 -11.78 8.16
CA ASN A 195 -14.43 -12.94 8.32
C ASN A 195 -14.10 -14.10 7.37
N ASP A 196 -13.28 -13.89 6.34
CA ASP A 196 -12.83 -14.91 5.40
C ASP A 196 -11.29 -15.01 5.37
N SER A 197 -10.74 -15.73 6.34
CA SER A 197 -9.29 -15.88 6.49
C SER A 197 -8.64 -16.60 5.30
N ALA A 198 -9.33 -17.52 4.66
CA ALA A 198 -8.81 -18.24 3.50
C ALA A 198 -8.68 -17.31 2.29
N ARG A 199 -9.70 -16.50 2.02
CA ARG A 199 -9.65 -15.47 0.98
C ARG A 199 -8.59 -14.41 1.27
N CYS A 200 -8.49 -13.98 2.53
CA CYS A 200 -7.47 -13.03 2.98
C CYS A 200 -6.05 -13.56 2.69
N ALA A 201 -5.77 -14.80 3.08
CA ALA A 201 -4.49 -15.45 2.81
C ALA A 201 -4.20 -15.59 1.30
N GLN A 202 -5.20 -15.99 0.51
CA GLN A 202 -5.06 -16.10 -0.96
C GLN A 202 -4.76 -14.74 -1.60
N MET A 203 -5.43 -13.67 -1.17
CA MET A 203 -5.18 -12.32 -1.67
C MET A 203 -3.77 -11.85 -1.30
N GLY A 204 -3.29 -12.13 -0.08
CA GLY A 204 -1.92 -11.84 0.33
C GLY A 204 -0.89 -12.55 -0.54
N ALA A 205 -1.09 -13.87 -0.79
CA ALA A 205 -0.22 -14.65 -1.67
C ALA A 205 -0.20 -14.10 -3.11
N ASN A 206 -1.36 -13.71 -3.64
CA ASN A 206 -1.45 -13.06 -4.94
C ASN A 206 -0.71 -11.71 -4.96
N GLY A 207 -0.83 -10.92 -3.89
CA GLY A 207 -0.10 -9.65 -3.73
C GLY A 207 1.40 -9.86 -3.79
N ARG A 208 1.92 -10.84 -3.05
CA ARG A 208 3.35 -11.20 -3.09
C ARG A 208 3.80 -11.60 -4.49
N ARG A 209 3.04 -12.45 -5.18
CA ARG A 209 3.36 -12.88 -6.54
C ARG A 209 3.42 -11.68 -7.50
N ILE A 210 2.44 -10.79 -7.46
CA ILE A 210 2.41 -9.56 -8.27
C ILE A 210 3.61 -8.66 -7.95
N ALA A 211 3.97 -8.48 -6.67
CA ALA A 211 5.14 -7.70 -6.28
C ALA A 211 6.43 -8.28 -6.88
N VAL A 212 6.61 -9.59 -6.83
CA VAL A 212 7.78 -10.29 -7.40
C VAL A 212 7.84 -10.15 -8.92
N GLU A 213 6.73 -10.34 -9.61
CA GLU A 213 6.67 -10.36 -11.06
C GLU A 213 6.78 -8.97 -11.70
N GLU A 214 6.25 -7.93 -11.04
CA GLU A 214 6.04 -6.63 -11.67
C GLU A 214 6.78 -5.45 -11.03
N TYR A 215 7.13 -5.55 -9.72
CA TYR A 215 7.58 -4.42 -8.91
C TYR A 215 8.91 -4.67 -8.18
N SER A 216 9.74 -5.61 -8.62
CA SER A 216 11.09 -5.74 -8.07
C SER A 216 12.03 -4.66 -8.61
N VAL A 217 13.11 -4.36 -7.85
CA VAL A 217 14.16 -3.42 -8.28
C VAL A 217 14.79 -3.88 -9.60
N GLU A 218 14.96 -5.19 -9.80
CA GLU A 218 15.50 -5.77 -11.04
C GLU A 218 14.55 -5.49 -12.22
N ARG A 219 13.24 -5.61 -12.02
CA ARG A 219 12.25 -5.29 -13.06
C ARG A 219 12.25 -3.81 -13.41
N GLN A 220 12.36 -2.95 -12.42
CA GLN A 220 12.49 -1.51 -12.66
C GLN A 220 13.76 -1.22 -13.47
N ALA A 221 14.91 -1.75 -13.05
CA ALA A 221 16.19 -1.57 -13.74
C ALA A 221 16.14 -2.07 -15.18
N GLN A 222 15.56 -3.25 -15.43
CA GLN A 222 15.36 -3.81 -16.76
C GLN A 222 14.56 -2.86 -17.65
N ARG A 223 13.39 -2.37 -17.17
CA ARG A 223 12.53 -1.44 -17.93
C ARG A 223 13.25 -0.14 -18.30
N TYR A 224 14.05 0.42 -17.37
CA TYR A 224 14.88 1.60 -17.67
C TYR A 224 15.97 1.30 -18.69
N SER A 225 16.65 0.13 -18.60
CA SER A 225 17.68 -0.28 -19.58
C SER A 225 17.09 -0.41 -20.99
N GLU A 226 15.91 -1.02 -21.12
CA GLU A 226 15.20 -1.15 -22.39
C GLU A 226 14.79 0.21 -22.96
N LEU A 227 14.30 1.13 -22.10
CA LEU A 227 13.97 2.49 -22.49
C LEU A 227 15.21 3.23 -23.02
N TYR A 228 16.32 3.20 -22.27
CA TYR A 228 17.56 3.87 -22.68
C TYR A 228 18.13 3.31 -23.98
N ALA A 229 18.14 1.99 -24.15
CA ALA A 229 18.55 1.37 -25.42
C ALA A 229 17.72 1.90 -26.61
N THR A 230 16.39 2.03 -26.42
CA THR A 230 15.49 2.56 -27.44
C THR A 230 15.75 4.05 -27.75
N LEU A 231 16.15 4.84 -26.75
CA LEU A 231 16.39 6.28 -26.91
C LEU A 231 17.74 6.59 -27.57
N VAL A 232 18.75 5.75 -27.32
CA VAL A 232 20.11 5.92 -27.91
C VAL A 232 20.16 5.45 -29.36
N SER A 233 19.28 4.50 -29.74
CA SER A 233 19.21 3.98 -31.13
C SER A 233 18.46 4.89 -32.11
N LYS A 234 17.88 5.99 -31.66
CA LYS A 234 17.19 7.03 -32.44
C LYS A 234 18.04 8.28 -32.59
#